data_0b0c29e8057a605c89a005a679f461fb
#
_entry.id   0b0c29e8057a605c89a005a679f461fb
#
_cell.length_a   1.000
_cell.length_b   1.000
_cell.length_c   1.000
_cell.angle_alpha   90.00
_cell.angle_beta   90.00
_cell.angle_gamma   90.00
#
_symmetry.space_group_name_H-M   'P 1'
#
loop_
_entity.id
_entity.type
_entity.pdbx_description
1 polymer ?
#
loop_
_entity_poly.entity_id
_entity_poly.type
_entity_poly.pdbx_seq_one_letter_code
_entity_poly.pdbx_strand_id
1 'polypeptide(L)'
;MENLPIELLRLIYAYCDPPSVRNLREANRTLADLGYDYLLPPNLSVVTWRQDVDRLLSIAQHERLRGSVTSVCIYLGELSYQDAMKNSWFQHFVLPPEERSEILASAWDSYDQIETRRKTVSPLHSRADDLREACSSLPNLTSVEVCFNRYPSENKVLREVFQEVACRKLDRAQTYGNLDAIIAAIDGLRLSSFQIDRLPLELFRLPDHRKHWFAHTHSFESLSTLHLTLDPSGLKGQGSAMRAVNGLGRLLLLAKNVRHLKLAFHPYSRGNSKFVIMFRELLNGFTYTQLTDLILEGLSCEEHDLTQFLERHGGTLTRLRLGGRGLAKSHEVSLGGIHLYSGTFKSLFKGLRTKLPRLERLHLEGIFECQHHELASHESYNFYPLTDENWQPVPCPRWVRSSRNTINCLTFEQYVLHGGPYPGASFAQQHFGG
;
A
#
# COMPACT_ATOMS: atom_id res chain seq x y z
N MET A 1 6.07 39.38 -16.90
CA MET A 1 6.16 37.94 -17.22
C MET A 1 6.49 37.66 -18.68
N GLU A 2 6.13 38.54 -19.61
CA GLU A 2 6.33 38.30 -21.04
C GLU A 2 7.78 38.13 -21.49
N ASN A 3 8.75 38.57 -20.69
CA ASN A 3 10.20 38.49 -20.98
C ASN A 3 10.92 37.35 -20.24
N LEU A 4 10.18 36.46 -19.55
CA LEU A 4 10.80 35.32 -18.90
C LEU A 4 11.08 34.18 -19.91
N PRO A 5 12.22 33.51 -19.80
CA PRO A 5 12.49 32.30 -20.56
C PRO A 5 11.40 31.22 -20.36
N ILE A 6 11.11 30.42 -21.38
CA ILE A 6 10.08 29.39 -21.35
C ILE A 6 10.30 28.40 -20.19
N GLU A 7 11.56 28.12 -19.87
CA GLU A 7 11.95 27.20 -18.79
C GLU A 7 11.49 27.73 -17.42
N LEU A 8 11.64 29.03 -17.19
CA LEU A 8 11.18 29.67 -15.94
C LEU A 8 9.64 29.74 -15.87
N LEU A 9 8.98 29.99 -17.01
CA LEU A 9 7.52 29.94 -17.06
C LEU A 9 6.99 28.53 -16.76
N ARG A 10 7.60 27.48 -17.30
CA ARG A 10 7.26 26.11 -16.97
C ARG A 10 7.49 25.78 -15.51
N LEU A 11 8.57 26.28 -14.92
CA LEU A 11 8.83 26.12 -13.50
C LEU A 11 7.74 26.78 -12.65
N ILE A 12 7.31 28.00 -13.01
CA ILE A 12 6.21 28.71 -12.33
C ILE A 12 4.93 27.86 -12.41
N TYR A 13 4.58 27.37 -13.60
CA TYR A 13 3.39 26.54 -13.78
C TYR A 13 3.43 25.25 -12.94
N ALA A 14 4.59 24.64 -12.79
CA ALA A 14 4.77 23.41 -12.00
C ALA A 14 4.46 23.63 -10.50
N TYR A 15 4.55 24.87 -10.00
CA TYR A 15 4.19 25.21 -8.62
C TYR A 15 2.78 25.83 -8.47
N CYS A 16 2.05 26.02 -9.58
CA CYS A 16 0.71 26.57 -9.53
C CYS A 16 -0.33 25.47 -9.30
N ASP A 17 -1.36 25.79 -8.52
CA ASP A 17 -2.58 24.99 -8.45
C ASP A 17 -3.43 25.15 -9.73
N PRO A 18 -4.35 24.21 -10.03
CA PRO A 18 -5.16 24.28 -11.24
C PRO A 18 -5.95 25.57 -11.44
N PRO A 19 -6.55 26.23 -10.41
CA PRO A 19 -7.13 27.54 -10.55
C PRO A 19 -6.15 28.63 -11.00
N SER A 20 -4.97 28.67 -10.39
CA SER A 20 -3.90 29.61 -10.75
C SER A 20 -3.40 29.39 -12.17
N VAL A 21 -3.26 28.14 -12.60
CA VAL A 21 -2.94 27.80 -14.01
C VAL A 21 -3.98 28.39 -14.97
N ARG A 22 -5.28 28.25 -14.68
CA ARG A 22 -6.36 28.81 -15.51
C ARG A 22 -6.24 30.32 -15.61
N ASN A 23 -6.06 31.02 -14.49
CA ASN A 23 -5.93 32.48 -14.45
C ASN A 23 -4.70 32.95 -15.24
N LEU A 24 -3.56 32.30 -15.09
CA LEU A 24 -2.35 32.64 -15.84
C LEU A 24 -2.54 32.47 -17.36
N ARG A 25 -3.29 31.44 -17.78
CA ARG A 25 -3.58 31.20 -19.20
C ARG A 25 -4.44 32.30 -19.84
N GLU A 26 -5.24 33.00 -19.06
CA GLU A 26 -6.07 34.12 -19.56
C GLU A 26 -5.24 35.38 -19.85
N ALA A 27 -4.01 35.47 -19.34
CA ALA A 27 -3.19 36.69 -19.44
C ALA A 27 -2.63 36.95 -20.85
N ASN A 28 -2.16 35.91 -21.56
CA ASN A 28 -1.71 36.02 -22.96
C ASN A 28 -1.60 34.63 -23.64
N ARG A 29 -1.40 34.63 -24.97
CA ARG A 29 -1.35 33.40 -25.79
C ARG A 29 -0.18 32.46 -25.40
N THR A 30 0.99 33.01 -25.13
CA THR A 30 2.18 32.21 -24.74
C THR A 30 1.91 31.47 -23.43
N LEU A 31 1.38 32.18 -22.43
CA LEU A 31 0.95 31.57 -21.16
C LEU A 31 -0.19 30.57 -21.36
N ALA A 32 -1.16 30.88 -22.22
CA ALA A 32 -2.25 29.95 -22.55
C ALA A 32 -1.73 28.63 -23.10
N ASP A 33 -0.78 28.68 -24.02
CA ASP A 33 -0.18 27.50 -24.64
C ASP A 33 0.68 26.69 -23.68
N LEU A 34 1.56 27.33 -22.93
CA LEU A 34 2.40 26.67 -21.93
C LEU A 34 1.59 26.07 -20.78
N GLY A 35 0.59 26.80 -20.29
CA GLY A 35 -0.24 26.37 -19.19
C GLY A 35 -1.16 25.19 -19.52
N TYR A 36 -1.27 24.80 -20.80
CA TYR A 36 -2.08 23.67 -21.21
C TYR A 36 -1.58 22.36 -20.59
N ASP A 37 -0.27 22.17 -20.52
CA ASP A 37 0.38 20.98 -19.99
C ASP A 37 0.20 20.83 -18.46
N TYR A 38 -0.23 21.90 -17.79
CA TYR A 38 -0.41 21.98 -16.34
C TYR A 38 -1.87 22.08 -15.90
N LEU A 39 -2.85 22.01 -16.85
CA LEU A 39 -4.28 22.04 -16.54
C LEU A 39 -4.76 20.83 -15.75
N LEU A 40 -4.12 19.69 -15.96
CA LEU A 40 -4.42 18.47 -15.29
C LEU A 40 -3.27 18.07 -14.34
N PRO A 41 -3.60 17.61 -13.13
CA PRO A 41 -2.58 16.97 -12.31
C PRO A 41 -2.05 15.72 -13.03
N PRO A 42 -0.75 15.39 -12.90
CA PRO A 42 -0.16 14.20 -13.51
C PRO A 42 -0.81 12.90 -12.99
N ASN A 43 -1.36 12.95 -11.77
CA ASN A 43 -2.10 11.87 -11.13
C ASN A 43 -3.60 12.08 -11.31
N LEU A 44 -4.24 11.25 -12.12
CA LEU A 44 -5.67 11.31 -12.32
C LEU A 44 -6.40 10.32 -11.41
N SER A 45 -7.37 10.81 -10.66
CA SER A 45 -8.23 9.99 -9.81
C SER A 45 -9.45 9.51 -10.59
N VAL A 46 -9.71 8.20 -10.52
CA VAL A 46 -10.91 7.55 -11.04
C VAL A 46 -11.70 7.00 -9.86
N VAL A 47 -12.89 7.54 -9.64
CA VAL A 47 -13.75 7.21 -8.51
C VAL A 47 -14.99 6.48 -9.00
N THR A 48 -15.32 5.36 -8.44
CA THR A 48 -16.38 4.45 -8.94
C THR A 48 -17.80 4.99 -8.81
N TRP A 49 -18.03 6.00 -7.98
CA TRP A 49 -19.35 6.64 -7.85
C TRP A 49 -19.48 7.97 -8.62
N ARG A 50 -18.54 8.25 -9.51
CA ARG A 50 -18.58 9.36 -10.46
C ARG A 50 -18.40 8.81 -11.87
N GLN A 51 -18.73 9.62 -12.86
CA GLN A 51 -18.48 9.30 -14.26
C GLN A 51 -17.00 9.56 -14.65
N ASP A 52 -16.08 9.15 -13.77
CA ASP A 52 -14.67 9.43 -13.96
C ASP A 52 -14.03 8.58 -15.08
N VAL A 53 -14.63 7.44 -15.44
CA VAL A 53 -14.20 6.67 -16.62
C VAL A 53 -14.45 7.46 -17.90
N ASP A 54 -15.62 8.12 -18.03
CA ASP A 54 -15.93 8.98 -19.18
C ASP A 54 -14.98 10.19 -19.25
N ARG A 55 -14.69 10.76 -18.08
CA ARG A 55 -13.69 11.83 -17.97
C ARG A 55 -12.30 11.37 -18.38
N LEU A 56 -11.86 10.19 -17.92
CA LEU A 56 -10.57 9.61 -18.29
C LEU A 56 -10.49 9.39 -19.80
N LEU A 57 -11.55 8.81 -20.39
CA LEU A 57 -11.64 8.58 -21.84
C LEU A 57 -11.61 9.89 -22.61
N SER A 58 -12.36 10.91 -22.19
CA SER A 58 -12.37 12.24 -22.82
C SER A 58 -10.99 12.90 -22.77
N ILE A 59 -10.25 12.76 -21.66
CA ILE A 59 -8.89 13.27 -21.53
C ILE A 59 -7.95 12.49 -22.46
N ALA A 60 -8.08 11.16 -22.51
CA ALA A 60 -7.24 10.27 -23.32
C ALA A 60 -7.43 10.52 -24.83
N GLN A 61 -8.65 10.89 -25.25
CA GLN A 61 -8.97 11.27 -26.63
C GLN A 61 -8.53 12.71 -26.99
N HIS A 62 -8.25 13.54 -26.00
CA HIS A 62 -7.87 14.93 -26.24
C HIS A 62 -6.37 15.04 -26.53
N GLU A 63 -6.01 15.43 -27.75
CA GLU A 63 -4.65 15.43 -28.30
C GLU A 63 -3.58 16.05 -27.38
N ARG A 64 -3.87 17.18 -26.74
CA ARG A 64 -2.93 17.89 -25.87
C ARG A 64 -2.96 17.41 -24.41
N LEU A 65 -4.14 17.04 -23.89
CA LEU A 65 -4.26 16.69 -22.46
C LEU A 65 -3.77 15.28 -22.14
N ARG A 66 -3.89 14.35 -23.11
CA ARG A 66 -3.48 12.94 -22.88
C ARG A 66 -2.02 12.78 -22.49
N GLY A 67 -1.14 13.72 -22.91
CA GLY A 67 0.29 13.70 -22.58
C GLY A 67 0.60 14.12 -21.14
N SER A 68 -0.31 14.80 -20.46
CA SER A 68 -0.11 15.27 -19.07
C SER A 68 -0.32 14.18 -18.03
N VAL A 69 -1.03 13.09 -18.36
CA VAL A 69 -1.36 12.02 -17.41
C VAL A 69 -0.25 10.99 -17.38
N THR A 70 0.41 10.86 -16.23
CA THR A 70 1.47 9.88 -15.99
C THR A 70 1.07 8.78 -15.01
N SER A 71 0.03 9.03 -14.22
CA SER A 71 -0.46 8.10 -13.20
C SER A 71 -1.97 8.12 -13.11
N VAL A 72 -2.57 6.95 -12.90
CA VAL A 72 -4.00 6.78 -12.65
C VAL A 72 -4.18 6.08 -11.30
N CYS A 73 -4.98 6.70 -10.41
CA CYS A 73 -5.37 6.14 -9.13
C CYS A 73 -6.86 5.78 -9.16
N ILE A 74 -7.18 4.50 -9.05
CA ILE A 74 -8.53 3.96 -9.13
C ILE A 74 -9.03 3.66 -7.72
N TYR A 75 -10.09 4.36 -7.27
CA TYR A 75 -10.67 4.19 -5.95
C TYR A 75 -11.85 3.22 -5.99
N LEU A 76 -11.65 2.04 -5.41
CA LEU A 76 -12.65 0.96 -5.33
C LEU A 76 -13.23 0.79 -3.92
N GLY A 77 -12.76 1.56 -2.95
CA GLY A 77 -13.15 1.43 -1.55
C GLY A 77 -14.64 1.70 -1.31
N GLU A 78 -15.24 0.90 -0.44
CA GLU A 78 -16.62 1.06 0.02
C GLU A 78 -16.67 1.13 1.54
N LEU A 79 -17.67 1.84 2.08
CA LEU A 79 -17.94 1.88 3.53
C LEU A 79 -19.03 0.88 3.92
N SER A 80 -18.84 0.24 5.06
CA SER A 80 -19.92 -0.38 5.79
C SER A 80 -20.70 0.71 6.53
N TYR A 81 -21.88 1.05 6.05
CA TYR A 81 -22.70 2.15 6.62
C TYR A 81 -22.91 1.99 8.12
N GLN A 82 -23.32 0.79 8.56
CA GLN A 82 -23.62 0.55 9.97
C GLN A 82 -22.39 0.70 10.88
N ASP A 83 -21.26 0.14 10.46
CA ASP A 83 -20.02 0.22 11.24
C ASP A 83 -19.44 1.64 11.20
N ALA A 84 -19.55 2.32 10.07
CA ALA A 84 -19.11 3.69 9.89
C ALA A 84 -19.93 4.66 10.78
N MET A 85 -21.24 4.49 10.82
CA MET A 85 -22.15 5.30 11.66
C MET A 85 -21.85 5.10 13.14
N LYS A 86 -21.70 3.85 13.58
CA LYS A 86 -21.36 3.51 14.96
C LYS A 86 -20.00 4.09 15.36
N ASN A 87 -19.00 3.92 14.49
CA ASN A 87 -17.63 4.33 14.81
C ASN A 87 -17.50 5.87 14.82
N SER A 88 -18.11 6.57 13.88
CA SER A 88 -18.11 8.04 13.87
C SER A 88 -18.79 8.63 15.11
N TRP A 89 -19.86 7.98 15.60
CA TRP A 89 -20.50 8.39 16.83
C TRP A 89 -19.55 8.30 18.03
N PHE A 90 -18.81 7.22 18.17
CA PHE A 90 -17.83 7.05 19.25
C PHE A 90 -16.64 7.99 19.12
N GLN A 91 -16.13 8.23 17.93
CA GLN A 91 -15.02 9.15 17.70
C GLN A 91 -15.36 10.59 18.11
N HIS A 92 -16.61 11.00 17.91
CA HIS A 92 -17.08 12.36 18.26
C HIS A 92 -17.84 12.42 19.57
N PHE A 93 -17.77 11.35 20.37
CA PHE A 93 -18.51 11.27 21.65
C PHE A 93 -18.13 12.39 22.64
N VAL A 94 -16.92 12.88 22.59
CA VAL A 94 -16.40 13.95 23.49
C VAL A 94 -16.95 15.34 23.14
N LEU A 95 -17.57 15.51 21.99
CA LEU A 95 -18.16 16.77 21.56
C LEU A 95 -19.52 17.01 22.25
N PRO A 96 -19.92 18.29 22.43
CA PRO A 96 -21.28 18.61 22.83
C PRO A 96 -22.32 17.93 21.91
N PRO A 97 -23.47 17.48 22.44
CA PRO A 97 -24.46 16.72 21.66
C PRO A 97 -24.96 17.43 20.39
N GLU A 98 -25.15 18.74 20.45
CA GLU A 98 -25.60 19.56 19.34
C GLU A 98 -24.56 19.59 18.21
N GLU A 99 -23.31 19.97 18.54
CA GLU A 99 -22.21 20.04 17.60
C GLU A 99 -21.93 18.67 16.95
N ARG A 100 -21.96 17.61 17.75
CA ARG A 100 -21.83 16.23 17.25
C ARG A 100 -22.93 15.88 16.26
N SER A 101 -24.18 16.22 16.58
CA SER A 101 -25.33 15.93 15.71
C SER A 101 -25.21 16.63 14.36
N GLU A 102 -24.82 17.89 14.34
CA GLU A 102 -24.61 18.65 13.10
C GLU A 102 -23.50 18.06 12.23
N ILE A 103 -22.34 17.78 12.83
CA ILE A 103 -21.20 17.18 12.13
C ILE A 103 -21.57 15.83 11.54
N LEU A 104 -22.26 14.98 12.31
CA LEU A 104 -22.66 13.66 11.84
C LEU A 104 -23.76 13.74 10.78
N ALA A 105 -24.74 14.62 10.92
CA ALA A 105 -25.77 14.83 9.91
C ALA A 105 -25.17 15.22 8.55
N SER A 106 -24.27 16.21 8.55
CA SER A 106 -23.54 16.62 7.34
C SER A 106 -22.73 15.47 6.69
N ALA A 107 -22.11 14.63 7.52
CA ALA A 107 -21.34 13.47 7.03
C ALA A 107 -22.26 12.43 6.38
N TRP A 108 -23.40 12.15 7.00
CA TRP A 108 -24.35 11.16 6.47
C TRP A 108 -25.09 11.65 5.24
N ASP A 109 -25.45 12.90 5.16
CA ASP A 109 -25.99 13.52 3.95
C ASP A 109 -24.99 13.38 2.78
N SER A 110 -23.71 13.62 3.04
CA SER A 110 -22.64 13.43 2.05
C SER A 110 -22.53 11.97 1.62
N TYR A 111 -22.63 11.02 2.56
CA TYR A 111 -22.60 9.59 2.29
C TYR A 111 -23.80 9.17 1.42
N ASP A 112 -25.02 9.58 1.77
CA ASP A 112 -26.24 9.24 1.02
C ASP A 112 -26.22 9.78 -0.41
N GLN A 113 -25.65 10.97 -0.62
CA GLN A 113 -25.43 11.50 -1.96
C GLN A 113 -24.45 10.63 -2.77
N ILE A 114 -23.37 10.15 -2.14
CA ILE A 114 -22.42 9.25 -2.78
C ILE A 114 -23.08 7.91 -3.14
N GLU A 115 -23.84 7.30 -2.22
CA GLU A 115 -24.55 6.04 -2.46
C GLU A 115 -25.62 6.17 -3.55
N THR A 116 -26.32 7.30 -3.57
CA THR A 116 -27.29 7.59 -4.62
C THR A 116 -26.64 7.68 -5.99
N ARG A 117 -25.51 8.40 -6.09
CA ARG A 117 -24.70 8.47 -7.32
C ARG A 117 -24.16 7.11 -7.73
N ARG A 118 -23.64 6.33 -6.78
CA ARG A 118 -23.10 4.97 -7.03
C ARG A 118 -24.14 4.06 -7.69
N LYS A 119 -25.40 4.16 -7.30
CA LYS A 119 -26.50 3.38 -7.89
C LYS A 119 -26.81 3.77 -9.33
N THR A 120 -26.47 4.98 -9.75
CA THR A 120 -26.74 5.51 -11.10
C THR A 120 -25.57 5.32 -12.06
N VAL A 121 -24.35 5.07 -11.54
CA VAL A 121 -23.14 4.87 -12.33
C VAL A 121 -22.94 3.38 -12.63
N SER A 122 -22.61 3.07 -13.87
CA SER A 122 -22.27 1.70 -14.26
C SER A 122 -21.05 1.18 -13.51
N PRO A 123 -21.06 -0.06 -13.00
CA PRO A 123 -19.92 -0.65 -12.34
C PRO A 123 -18.67 -0.64 -13.22
N LEU A 124 -17.48 -0.48 -12.63
CA LEU A 124 -16.22 -0.39 -13.37
C LEU A 124 -15.99 -1.59 -14.29
N HIS A 125 -16.30 -2.81 -13.83
CA HIS A 125 -16.12 -4.02 -14.64
C HIS A 125 -17.01 -4.07 -15.89
N SER A 126 -18.14 -3.38 -15.92
CA SER A 126 -18.96 -3.25 -17.11
C SER A 126 -18.43 -2.21 -18.12
N ARG A 127 -17.43 -1.44 -17.72
CA ARG A 127 -16.75 -0.41 -18.51
C ARG A 127 -15.28 -0.80 -18.83
N ALA A 128 -15.00 -2.11 -18.87
CA ALA A 128 -13.64 -2.61 -19.07
C ALA A 128 -13.02 -2.16 -20.41
N ASP A 129 -13.81 -2.12 -21.47
CA ASP A 129 -13.35 -1.72 -22.81
C ASP A 129 -13.03 -0.22 -22.86
N ASP A 130 -13.88 0.62 -22.26
CA ASP A 130 -13.65 2.07 -22.16
C ASP A 130 -12.38 2.38 -21.34
N LEU A 131 -12.19 1.65 -20.23
CA LEU A 131 -11.01 1.79 -19.39
C LEU A 131 -9.73 1.39 -20.16
N ARG A 132 -9.82 0.31 -20.95
CA ARG A 132 -8.71 -0.14 -21.80
C ARG A 132 -8.39 0.87 -22.89
N GLU A 133 -9.40 1.39 -23.60
CA GLU A 133 -9.22 2.42 -24.62
C GLU A 133 -8.56 3.66 -24.02
N ALA A 134 -9.08 4.13 -22.88
CA ALA A 134 -8.51 5.28 -22.19
C ALA A 134 -7.06 5.06 -21.80
N CYS A 135 -6.74 3.96 -21.10
CA CYS A 135 -5.37 3.68 -20.66
C CYS A 135 -4.40 3.53 -21.84
N SER A 136 -4.80 2.85 -22.91
CA SER A 136 -3.95 2.65 -24.09
C SER A 136 -3.70 3.94 -24.88
N SER A 137 -4.60 4.93 -24.76
CA SER A 137 -4.49 6.23 -25.44
C SER A 137 -3.69 7.27 -24.64
N LEU A 138 -3.23 6.95 -23.42
CA LEU A 138 -2.39 7.80 -22.58
C LEU A 138 -0.91 7.49 -22.78
N PRO A 139 -0.17 8.27 -23.60
CA PRO A 139 1.19 7.89 -24.02
C PRO A 139 2.23 7.91 -22.90
N ASN A 140 1.98 8.67 -21.84
CA ASN A 140 2.89 8.85 -20.72
C ASN A 140 2.43 8.12 -19.45
N LEU A 141 1.41 7.26 -19.53
CA LEU A 141 0.95 6.49 -18.39
C LEU A 141 1.99 5.44 -18.00
N THR A 142 2.61 5.65 -16.83
CA THR A 142 3.66 4.78 -16.30
C THR A 142 3.33 4.20 -14.92
N SER A 143 2.29 4.71 -14.26
CA SER A 143 1.91 4.28 -12.92
C SER A 143 0.41 4.05 -12.80
N VAL A 144 0.03 2.93 -12.18
CA VAL A 144 -1.35 2.63 -11.83
C VAL A 144 -1.43 2.23 -10.37
N GLU A 145 -2.34 2.85 -9.64
CA GLU A 145 -2.62 2.56 -8.24
C GLU A 145 -4.09 2.19 -8.05
N VAL A 146 -4.36 1.12 -7.31
CA VAL A 146 -5.71 0.68 -6.95
C VAL A 146 -5.91 0.81 -5.44
N CYS A 147 -6.89 1.61 -5.05
CA CYS A 147 -7.11 1.99 -3.66
C CYS A 147 -8.45 1.46 -3.14
N PHE A 148 -8.39 0.62 -2.12
CA PHE A 148 -9.54 0.17 -1.34
C PHE A 148 -9.57 0.80 0.05
N ASN A 149 -8.42 1.17 0.58
CA ASN A 149 -8.25 1.66 1.96
C ASN A 149 -8.28 3.18 2.07
N ARG A 150 -8.28 3.91 0.97
CA ARG A 150 -8.40 5.35 0.92
C ARG A 150 -9.75 5.75 0.32
N TYR A 151 -10.36 6.74 0.93
CA TYR A 151 -11.67 7.25 0.51
C TYR A 151 -11.53 8.72 0.09
N PRO A 152 -11.69 9.03 -1.18
CA PRO A 152 -11.49 10.38 -1.72
C PRO A 152 -12.73 11.27 -1.48
N SER A 153 -13.22 11.34 -0.23
CA SER A 153 -14.30 12.24 0.16
C SER A 153 -13.76 13.59 0.59
N GLU A 154 -14.45 14.66 0.25
CA GLU A 154 -14.17 16.00 0.76
C GLU A 154 -14.57 16.12 2.24
N ASN A 155 -15.57 15.36 2.66
CA ASN A 155 -16.01 15.33 4.05
C ASN A 155 -14.97 14.69 4.96
N LYS A 156 -14.49 15.47 5.95
CA LYS A 156 -13.43 15.06 6.87
C LYS A 156 -13.82 13.83 7.70
N VAL A 157 -15.06 13.80 8.22
CA VAL A 157 -15.56 12.70 9.06
C VAL A 157 -15.56 11.40 8.27
N LEU A 158 -16.06 11.39 7.03
CA LEU A 158 -16.05 10.20 6.19
C LEU A 158 -14.63 9.72 5.90
N ARG A 159 -13.67 10.62 5.69
CA ARG A 159 -12.26 10.24 5.50
C ARG A 159 -11.65 9.60 6.74
N GLU A 160 -11.92 10.19 7.92
CA GLU A 160 -11.41 9.67 9.19
C GLU A 160 -12.03 8.31 9.53
N VAL A 161 -13.34 8.18 9.39
CA VAL A 161 -14.05 6.92 9.63
C VAL A 161 -13.63 5.84 8.65
N PHE A 162 -13.34 6.18 7.40
CA PHE A 162 -12.88 5.23 6.41
C PHE A 162 -11.50 4.63 6.75
N GLN A 163 -10.69 5.30 7.53
CA GLN A 163 -9.42 4.74 8.01
C GLN A 163 -9.61 3.55 8.95
N GLU A 164 -10.78 3.42 9.58
CA GLU A 164 -11.12 2.27 10.41
C GLU A 164 -11.36 1.01 9.59
N VAL A 165 -10.63 -0.04 9.93
CA VAL A 165 -10.71 -1.33 9.20
C VAL A 165 -12.13 -1.90 9.23
N ALA A 166 -12.79 -1.83 10.37
CA ALA A 166 -14.15 -2.35 10.56
C ALA A 166 -15.18 -1.64 9.67
N CYS A 167 -14.91 -0.38 9.28
CA CYS A 167 -15.80 0.40 8.45
C CYS A 167 -15.61 0.14 6.95
N ARG A 168 -14.55 -0.55 6.54
CA ARG A 168 -14.27 -0.84 5.14
C ARG A 168 -14.97 -2.10 4.70
N LYS A 169 -15.80 -1.96 3.69
CA LYS A 169 -16.49 -3.09 3.05
C LYS A 169 -15.69 -3.56 1.84
N LEU A 170 -15.59 -4.86 1.67
CA LEU A 170 -15.04 -5.49 0.49
C LEU A 170 -16.08 -6.44 -0.08
N ASP A 171 -16.77 -6.01 -1.12
CA ASP A 171 -17.60 -6.91 -1.94
C ASP A 171 -16.68 -7.70 -2.87
N ARG A 172 -16.47 -8.98 -2.54
CA ARG A 172 -15.48 -9.82 -3.26
C ARG A 172 -15.85 -10.06 -4.71
N ALA A 173 -17.14 -10.29 -5.01
CA ALA A 173 -17.58 -10.55 -6.38
C ALA A 173 -17.32 -9.33 -7.28
N GLN A 174 -17.69 -8.16 -6.80
CA GLN A 174 -17.47 -6.89 -7.50
C GLN A 174 -15.97 -6.54 -7.58
N THR A 175 -15.23 -6.79 -6.50
CA THR A 175 -13.77 -6.59 -6.45
C THR A 175 -13.05 -7.42 -7.50
N TYR A 176 -13.41 -8.69 -7.69
CA TYR A 176 -12.78 -9.53 -8.70
C TYR A 176 -13.04 -9.03 -10.11
N GLY A 177 -14.30 -8.69 -10.43
CA GLY A 177 -14.63 -8.12 -11.73
C GLY A 177 -13.90 -6.80 -12.02
N ASN A 178 -13.82 -5.93 -11.03
CA ASN A 178 -13.11 -4.65 -11.18
C ASN A 178 -11.60 -4.85 -11.35
N LEU A 179 -10.98 -5.75 -10.61
CA LEU A 179 -9.55 -6.06 -10.76
C LEU A 179 -9.26 -6.72 -12.12
N ASP A 180 -10.10 -7.64 -12.57
CA ASP A 180 -9.97 -8.25 -13.90
C ASP A 180 -10.04 -7.18 -15.00
N ALA A 181 -10.98 -6.21 -14.89
CA ALA A 181 -11.10 -5.09 -15.83
C ALA A 181 -9.85 -4.19 -15.82
N ILE A 182 -9.32 -3.87 -14.63
CA ILE A 182 -8.11 -3.04 -14.50
C ILE A 182 -6.91 -3.75 -15.10
N ILE A 183 -6.68 -5.01 -14.78
CA ILE A 183 -5.55 -5.78 -15.31
C ILE A 183 -5.65 -5.91 -16.84
N ALA A 184 -6.85 -6.15 -17.37
CA ALA A 184 -7.07 -6.16 -18.81
C ALA A 184 -6.85 -4.79 -19.48
N ALA A 185 -7.16 -3.70 -18.77
CA ALA A 185 -6.97 -2.35 -19.29
C ALA A 185 -5.50 -1.90 -19.35
N ILE A 186 -4.67 -2.42 -18.44
CA ILE A 186 -3.24 -2.10 -18.39
C ILE A 186 -2.39 -3.08 -19.20
N ASP A 187 -2.99 -4.13 -19.76
CA ASP A 187 -2.25 -5.13 -20.54
C ASP A 187 -1.56 -4.49 -21.75
N GLY A 188 -0.30 -4.83 -21.95
CA GLY A 188 0.53 -4.27 -23.03
C GLY A 188 1.10 -2.88 -22.77
N LEU A 189 0.74 -2.21 -21.66
CA LEU A 189 1.34 -0.93 -21.27
C LEU A 189 2.74 -1.15 -20.67
N ARG A 190 3.63 -0.17 -20.86
CA ARG A 190 4.96 -0.17 -20.24
C ARG A 190 4.91 0.54 -18.89
N LEU A 191 4.28 -0.10 -17.91
CA LEU A 191 4.22 0.46 -16.58
C LEU A 191 5.55 0.33 -15.84
N SER A 192 5.93 1.40 -15.13
CA SER A 192 7.05 1.39 -14.18
C SER A 192 6.60 1.09 -12.75
N SER A 193 5.35 1.39 -12.41
CA SER A 193 4.79 1.24 -11.06
C SER A 193 3.38 0.67 -11.09
N PHE A 194 3.15 -0.34 -10.24
CA PHE A 194 1.83 -0.89 -9.98
C PHE A 194 1.63 -1.11 -8.48
N GLN A 195 0.53 -0.58 -7.93
CA GLN A 195 0.29 -0.59 -6.50
C GLN A 195 -1.17 -0.95 -6.19
N ILE A 196 -1.38 -1.83 -5.20
CA ILE A 196 -2.71 -2.17 -4.66
C ILE A 196 -2.65 -2.18 -3.14
N ASP A 197 -3.49 -1.41 -2.49
CA ASP A 197 -3.51 -1.27 -1.04
C ASP A 197 -4.38 -2.30 -0.30
N ARG A 198 -5.16 -3.13 -1.02
CA ARG A 198 -5.92 -4.26 -0.47
C ARG A 198 -6.30 -5.26 -1.56
N LEU A 199 -5.49 -6.28 -1.75
CA LEU A 199 -5.69 -7.31 -2.76
C LEU A 199 -6.14 -8.63 -2.11
N PRO A 200 -7.36 -9.13 -2.41
CA PRO A 200 -7.83 -10.40 -1.87
C PRO A 200 -6.90 -11.55 -2.28
N LEU A 201 -6.26 -12.20 -1.31
CA LEU A 201 -5.27 -13.25 -1.59
C LEU A 201 -5.91 -14.50 -2.21
N GLU A 202 -7.18 -14.75 -1.94
CA GLU A 202 -7.93 -15.86 -2.56
C GLU A 202 -8.12 -15.72 -4.08
N LEU A 203 -7.90 -14.54 -4.64
CA LEU A 203 -7.89 -14.31 -6.09
C LEU A 203 -6.90 -15.25 -6.79
N PHE A 204 -5.76 -15.49 -6.17
CA PHE A 204 -4.71 -16.35 -6.70
C PHE A 204 -4.99 -17.85 -6.56
N ARG A 205 -6.02 -18.23 -5.80
CA ARG A 205 -6.45 -19.64 -5.64
C ARG A 205 -7.34 -20.13 -6.77
N LEU A 206 -7.90 -19.23 -7.57
CA LEU A 206 -8.93 -19.55 -8.55
C LEU A 206 -8.43 -20.51 -9.63
N PRO A 207 -9.28 -21.44 -10.06
CA PRO A 207 -8.90 -22.42 -11.06
C PRO A 207 -8.58 -21.82 -12.42
N ASP A 208 -7.94 -22.60 -13.26
CA ASP A 208 -7.33 -22.23 -14.55
C ASP A 208 -8.21 -21.48 -15.56
N HIS A 209 -9.51 -21.55 -15.44
CA HIS A 209 -10.41 -20.79 -16.33
C HIS A 209 -10.48 -19.29 -16.07
N ARG A 210 -9.90 -18.80 -14.94
CA ARG A 210 -9.64 -17.38 -14.71
C ARG A 210 -8.18 -17.01 -15.00
N LYS A 211 -7.55 -17.70 -15.90
CA LYS A 211 -6.18 -17.39 -16.39
C LYS A 211 -6.03 -16.02 -17.02
N HIS A 212 -7.13 -15.30 -17.26
CA HIS A 212 -7.08 -13.93 -17.83
C HIS A 212 -6.12 -13.03 -17.07
N TRP A 213 -6.11 -13.10 -15.74
CA TRP A 213 -5.20 -12.31 -14.92
C TRP A 213 -3.74 -12.53 -15.30
N PHE A 214 -3.30 -13.79 -15.44
CA PHE A 214 -1.94 -14.11 -15.84
C PHE A 214 -1.69 -13.96 -17.34
N ALA A 215 -2.72 -14.06 -18.17
CA ALA A 215 -2.61 -13.83 -19.60
C ALA A 215 -2.41 -12.35 -19.95
N HIS A 216 -2.94 -11.44 -19.10
CA HIS A 216 -2.90 -9.99 -19.30
C HIS A 216 -1.85 -9.29 -18.40
N THR A 217 -0.79 -9.97 -18.02
CA THR A 217 0.24 -9.42 -17.12
C THR A 217 1.57 -9.11 -17.81
N HIS A 218 1.57 -8.97 -19.12
CA HIS A 218 2.77 -8.57 -19.86
C HIS A 218 3.36 -7.23 -19.39
N SER A 219 2.50 -6.33 -18.89
CA SER A 219 2.90 -5.06 -18.31
C SER A 219 3.74 -5.22 -17.02
N PHE A 220 3.66 -6.37 -16.34
CA PHE A 220 4.46 -6.60 -15.13
C PHE A 220 5.95 -6.81 -15.42
N GLU A 221 6.33 -7.19 -16.63
CA GLU A 221 7.74 -7.35 -17.00
C GLU A 221 8.52 -6.04 -16.97
N SER A 222 7.84 -4.91 -17.19
CA SER A 222 8.46 -3.57 -17.19
C SER A 222 8.49 -2.90 -15.81
N LEU A 223 7.81 -3.49 -14.79
CA LEU A 223 7.71 -2.88 -13.48
C LEU A 223 9.06 -2.77 -12.78
N SER A 224 9.35 -1.57 -12.29
CA SER A 224 10.42 -1.29 -11.33
C SER A 224 9.89 -1.21 -9.90
N THR A 225 8.61 -0.87 -9.72
CA THR A 225 7.93 -0.74 -8.43
C THR A 225 6.68 -1.61 -8.40
N LEU A 226 6.60 -2.52 -7.43
CA LEU A 226 5.45 -3.37 -7.20
C LEU A 226 5.08 -3.34 -5.71
N HIS A 227 3.95 -2.72 -5.37
CA HIS A 227 3.44 -2.65 -4.01
C HIS A 227 2.11 -3.39 -3.89
N LEU A 228 2.10 -4.47 -3.13
CA LEU A 228 0.91 -5.28 -2.89
C LEU A 228 0.64 -5.38 -1.39
N THR A 229 -0.54 -4.93 -0.96
CA THR A 229 -1.07 -5.23 0.36
C THR A 229 -2.14 -6.30 0.22
N LEU A 230 -1.88 -7.47 0.76
CA LEU A 230 -2.67 -8.68 0.57
C LEU A 230 -3.70 -8.84 1.69
N ASP A 231 -4.95 -9.11 1.34
CA ASP A 231 -6.04 -9.43 2.28
C ASP A 231 -6.32 -10.93 2.28
N PRO A 232 -5.84 -11.65 3.30
CA PRO A 232 -6.03 -13.09 3.39
C PRO A 232 -7.35 -13.51 4.04
N SER A 233 -8.22 -12.56 4.44
CA SER A 233 -9.44 -12.83 5.22
C SER A 233 -10.47 -13.75 4.52
N GLY A 234 -10.37 -13.92 3.20
CA GLY A 234 -11.20 -14.85 2.42
C GLY A 234 -10.70 -16.29 2.37
N LEU A 235 -9.51 -16.54 2.87
CA LEU A 235 -8.93 -17.88 2.84
C LEU A 235 -9.45 -18.74 3.99
N LYS A 236 -9.86 -19.95 3.65
CA LYS A 236 -10.32 -20.96 4.62
C LYS A 236 -9.32 -22.13 4.63
N GLY A 237 -8.57 -22.23 5.73
CA GLY A 237 -7.63 -23.33 5.97
C GLY A 237 -6.31 -23.25 5.20
N GLN A 238 -5.32 -24.00 5.70
CA GLN A 238 -3.92 -23.94 5.23
C GLN A 238 -3.75 -24.36 3.77
N GLY A 239 -4.44 -25.37 3.29
CA GLY A 239 -4.33 -25.80 1.89
C GLY A 239 -4.87 -24.77 0.89
N SER A 240 -5.83 -23.94 1.32
CA SER A 240 -6.29 -22.78 0.54
C SER A 240 -5.23 -21.70 0.47
N ALA A 241 -4.59 -21.46 1.61
CA ALA A 241 -3.52 -20.50 1.75
C ALA A 241 -2.32 -20.83 0.87
N MET A 242 -1.86 -22.08 0.91
CA MET A 242 -0.73 -22.57 0.09
C MET A 242 -0.99 -22.37 -1.41
N ARG A 243 -2.19 -22.71 -1.90
CA ARG A 243 -2.52 -22.49 -3.32
C ARG A 243 -2.51 -21.01 -3.70
N ALA A 244 -2.99 -20.14 -2.82
CA ALA A 244 -3.00 -18.71 -3.05
C ALA A 244 -1.57 -18.13 -3.05
N VAL A 245 -0.70 -18.57 -2.12
CA VAL A 245 0.71 -18.16 -2.08
C VAL A 245 1.45 -18.59 -3.35
N ASN A 246 1.25 -19.84 -3.81
CA ASN A 246 1.84 -20.31 -5.05
C ASN A 246 1.36 -19.50 -6.27
N GLY A 247 0.07 -19.13 -6.30
CA GLY A 247 -0.48 -18.28 -7.35
C GLY A 247 0.11 -16.87 -7.32
N LEU A 248 0.24 -16.25 -6.14
CA LEU A 248 0.92 -14.99 -5.95
C LEU A 248 2.39 -15.08 -6.40
N GLY A 249 3.08 -16.15 -6.06
CA GLY A 249 4.45 -16.39 -6.50
C GLY A 249 4.60 -16.35 -8.02
N ARG A 250 3.66 -16.94 -8.76
CA ARG A 250 3.66 -16.86 -10.23
C ARG A 250 3.55 -15.41 -10.74
N LEU A 251 2.70 -14.59 -10.10
CA LEU A 251 2.61 -13.18 -10.45
C LEU A 251 3.92 -12.45 -10.20
N LEU A 252 4.53 -12.68 -9.04
CA LEU A 252 5.80 -12.06 -8.67
C LEU A 252 6.93 -12.45 -9.63
N LEU A 253 6.93 -13.67 -10.15
CA LEU A 253 7.92 -14.12 -11.14
C LEU A 253 7.82 -13.40 -12.49
N LEU A 254 6.66 -12.84 -12.84
CA LEU A 254 6.51 -12.03 -14.05
C LEU A 254 7.21 -10.68 -13.94
N ALA A 255 7.25 -10.10 -12.74
CA ALA A 255 7.83 -8.79 -12.47
C ALA A 255 9.36 -8.85 -12.26
N LYS A 256 10.10 -9.33 -13.26
CA LYS A 256 11.54 -9.66 -13.17
C LYS A 256 12.44 -8.46 -12.86
N ASN A 257 12.02 -7.26 -13.27
CA ASN A 257 12.83 -6.03 -13.21
C ASN A 257 12.55 -5.18 -11.97
N VAL A 258 11.82 -5.72 -10.99
CA VAL A 258 11.45 -4.99 -9.77
C VAL A 258 12.70 -4.58 -8.98
N ARG A 259 12.74 -3.27 -8.66
CA ARG A 259 13.72 -2.63 -7.78
C ARG A 259 13.14 -2.32 -6.41
N HIS A 260 11.85 -1.98 -6.36
CA HIS A 260 11.12 -1.64 -5.14
C HIS A 260 9.94 -2.59 -4.98
N LEU A 261 10.06 -3.51 -4.03
CA LEU A 261 9.02 -4.50 -3.72
C LEU A 261 8.43 -4.24 -2.33
N LYS A 262 7.12 -4.04 -2.27
CA LYS A 262 6.36 -4.07 -1.01
C LYS A 262 5.40 -5.25 -1.01
N LEU A 263 5.54 -6.13 -0.03
CA LEU A 263 4.58 -7.18 0.29
C LEU A 263 4.07 -6.96 1.72
N ALA A 264 2.86 -6.45 1.84
CA ALA A 264 2.21 -6.23 3.11
C ALA A 264 1.04 -7.19 3.25
N PHE A 265 0.82 -7.70 4.47
CA PHE A 265 -0.31 -8.55 4.78
C PHE A 265 -1.20 -7.86 5.80
N HIS A 266 -2.47 -7.74 5.49
CA HIS A 266 -3.46 -7.22 6.43
C HIS A 266 -3.49 -8.11 7.67
N PRO A 267 -3.34 -7.55 8.88
CA PRO A 267 -3.51 -8.30 10.09
C PRO A 267 -4.94 -8.83 10.18
N TYR A 268 -5.07 -10.11 10.51
CA TYR A 268 -6.37 -10.74 10.70
C TYR A 268 -7.16 -10.08 11.82
N SER A 269 -8.44 -9.91 11.61
CA SER A 269 -9.37 -9.73 12.72
C SER A 269 -9.23 -10.92 13.66
N ARG A 270 -8.99 -10.61 14.92
CA ARG A 270 -8.77 -11.51 16.06
C ARG A 270 -9.48 -12.86 15.95
N GLY A 271 -8.74 -13.93 15.95
CA GLY A 271 -9.26 -15.22 16.39
C GLY A 271 -8.86 -16.48 15.62
N ASN A 272 -8.45 -16.41 14.37
CA ASN A 272 -8.19 -17.65 13.62
C ASN A 272 -6.87 -17.64 12.88
N SER A 273 -6.07 -18.63 13.20
CA SER A 273 -4.88 -19.14 12.52
C SER A 273 -3.99 -18.08 11.85
N LYS A 274 -2.85 -17.83 12.46
CA LYS A 274 -1.76 -17.06 11.84
C LYS A 274 -1.43 -17.68 10.49
N PHE A 275 -1.45 -16.86 9.46
CA PHE A 275 -1.16 -17.28 8.11
C PHE A 275 0.34 -17.38 7.91
N VAL A 276 0.85 -18.57 7.68
CA VAL A 276 2.28 -18.80 7.50
C VAL A 276 2.63 -18.72 6.02
N ILE A 277 3.58 -17.85 5.69
CA ILE A 277 4.11 -17.72 4.35
C ILE A 277 5.49 -18.36 4.31
N MET A 278 5.60 -19.37 3.49
CA MET A 278 6.87 -19.98 3.17
C MET A 278 7.46 -19.29 1.95
N PHE A 279 8.50 -18.51 2.11
CA PHE A 279 9.12 -17.78 0.99
C PHE A 279 9.63 -18.71 -0.11
N ARG A 280 10.01 -19.94 0.22
CA ARG A 280 10.34 -20.98 -0.75
C ARG A 280 9.17 -21.32 -1.67
N GLU A 281 7.93 -21.33 -1.13
CA GLU A 281 6.72 -21.58 -1.90
C GLU A 281 6.29 -20.34 -2.70
N LEU A 282 6.54 -19.15 -2.16
CA LEU A 282 6.19 -17.87 -2.78
C LEU A 282 7.02 -17.60 -4.04
N LEU A 283 8.33 -17.80 -3.98
CA LEU A 283 9.25 -17.42 -5.05
C LEU A 283 10.08 -18.56 -5.63
N ASN A 284 9.88 -19.79 -5.16
CA ASN A 284 10.58 -20.99 -5.67
C ASN A 284 12.08 -20.77 -5.97
N GLY A 285 12.79 -20.12 -5.04
CA GLY A 285 14.22 -19.83 -5.20
C GLY A 285 14.57 -18.68 -6.15
N PHE A 286 13.59 -17.98 -6.71
CA PHE A 286 13.80 -16.85 -7.64
C PHE A 286 14.54 -15.69 -6.98
N THR A 287 15.37 -15.00 -7.76
CA THR A 287 16.13 -13.84 -7.33
C THR A 287 15.84 -12.65 -8.25
N TYR A 288 15.38 -11.55 -7.68
CA TYR A 288 15.27 -10.27 -8.38
C TYR A 288 16.66 -9.65 -8.52
N THR A 289 17.19 -9.63 -9.73
CA THR A 289 18.57 -9.17 -9.99
C THR A 289 18.80 -7.69 -9.74
N GLN A 290 17.73 -6.90 -9.61
CA GLN A 290 17.79 -5.45 -9.43
C GLN A 290 17.12 -4.97 -8.14
N LEU A 291 16.71 -5.85 -7.22
CA LEU A 291 16.00 -5.47 -6.00
C LEU A 291 16.91 -4.66 -5.07
N THR A 292 16.58 -3.39 -4.88
CA THR A 292 17.28 -2.46 -4.00
C THR A 292 16.50 -2.13 -2.74
N ASP A 293 15.18 -2.18 -2.81
CA ASP A 293 14.27 -1.82 -1.73
C ASP A 293 13.24 -2.90 -1.49
N LEU A 294 13.18 -3.36 -0.26
CA LEU A 294 12.22 -4.38 0.15
C LEU A 294 11.46 -3.94 1.40
N ILE A 295 10.14 -4.01 1.33
CA ILE A 295 9.23 -3.79 2.45
C ILE A 295 8.44 -5.06 2.68
N LEU A 296 8.55 -5.64 3.87
CA LEU A 296 7.80 -6.82 4.30
C LEU A 296 7.02 -6.46 5.57
N GLU A 297 5.70 -6.49 5.49
CA GLU A 297 4.82 -6.00 6.54
C GLU A 297 3.74 -7.03 6.92
N GLY A 298 3.54 -7.25 8.22
CA GLY A 298 2.42 -8.03 8.77
C GLY A 298 2.47 -9.52 8.41
N LEU A 299 3.63 -10.08 8.16
CA LEU A 299 3.75 -11.47 7.72
C LEU A 299 4.18 -12.43 8.84
N SER A 300 3.74 -13.69 8.70
CA SER A 300 4.21 -14.82 9.50
C SER A 300 5.04 -15.74 8.62
N CYS A 301 6.26 -16.09 9.03
CA CYS A 301 7.16 -16.93 8.24
C CYS A 301 8.08 -17.77 9.12
N GLU A 302 8.77 -18.73 8.52
CA GLU A 302 9.93 -19.35 9.13
C GLU A 302 11.17 -18.45 9.00
N GLU A 303 11.98 -18.33 10.05
CA GLU A 303 13.22 -17.55 10.02
C GLU A 303 14.14 -17.96 8.87
N HIS A 304 14.30 -19.27 8.69
CA HIS A 304 15.15 -19.84 7.65
C HIS A 304 14.73 -19.40 6.24
N ASP A 305 13.42 -19.47 5.95
CA ASP A 305 12.88 -19.09 4.64
C ASP A 305 13.07 -17.59 4.37
N LEU A 306 12.81 -16.75 5.38
CA LEU A 306 13.04 -15.31 5.29
C LEU A 306 14.52 -14.98 5.08
N THR A 307 15.39 -15.62 5.88
CA THR A 307 16.83 -15.40 5.79
C THR A 307 17.39 -15.81 4.43
N GLN A 308 16.98 -16.97 3.90
CA GLN A 308 17.40 -17.41 2.56
C GLN A 308 16.91 -16.48 1.46
N PHE A 309 15.65 -16.00 1.57
CA PHE A 309 15.13 -15.03 0.62
C PHE A 309 15.96 -13.76 0.62
N LEU A 310 16.26 -13.19 1.79
CA LEU A 310 17.07 -11.98 1.92
C LEU A 310 18.52 -12.19 1.44
N GLU A 311 19.13 -13.32 1.78
CA GLU A 311 20.49 -13.67 1.35
C GLU A 311 20.66 -13.69 -0.16
N ARG A 312 19.66 -14.24 -0.90
CA ARG A 312 19.68 -14.22 -2.38
C ARG A 312 19.75 -12.80 -2.97
N HIS A 313 19.28 -11.81 -2.21
CA HIS A 313 19.28 -10.41 -2.62
C HIS A 313 20.39 -9.56 -1.96
N GLY A 314 21.27 -10.18 -1.17
CA GLY A 314 22.32 -9.48 -0.42
C GLY A 314 23.30 -8.69 -1.31
N GLY A 315 23.45 -9.07 -2.58
CA GLY A 315 24.27 -8.35 -3.54
C GLY A 315 23.67 -7.06 -4.11
N THR A 316 22.36 -6.81 -3.92
CA THR A 316 21.66 -5.67 -4.49
C THR A 316 20.83 -4.87 -3.47
N LEU A 317 20.38 -5.52 -2.40
CA LEU A 317 19.48 -4.91 -1.41
C LEU A 317 20.21 -3.86 -0.57
N THR A 318 19.77 -2.60 -0.68
CA THR A 318 20.34 -1.46 0.06
C THR A 318 19.39 -0.95 1.14
N ARG A 319 18.07 -1.15 1.00
CA ARG A 319 17.06 -0.69 1.94
C ARG A 319 16.10 -1.82 2.28
N LEU A 320 15.95 -2.10 3.58
CA LEU A 320 15.06 -3.12 4.08
C LEU A 320 14.14 -2.54 5.17
N ARG A 321 12.84 -2.69 4.98
CA ARG A 321 11.84 -2.48 6.03
C ARG A 321 11.22 -3.80 6.42
N LEU A 322 11.33 -4.14 7.69
CA LEU A 322 10.63 -5.25 8.30
C LEU A 322 9.55 -4.71 9.23
N GLY A 323 8.33 -5.05 8.94
CA GLY A 323 7.17 -4.50 9.62
C GLY A 323 6.73 -3.15 9.05
N GLY A 324 5.64 -2.67 9.59
CA GLY A 324 4.97 -1.44 9.19
C GLY A 324 3.76 -1.20 10.08
N ARG A 325 3.02 -0.12 9.81
CA ARG A 325 1.87 0.24 10.61
C ARG A 325 0.73 -0.78 10.51
N GLY A 326 0.66 -1.48 9.42
CA GLY A 326 -0.52 -2.28 9.10
C GLY A 326 -1.74 -1.37 9.01
N LEU A 327 -2.79 -1.75 9.74
CA LEU A 327 -4.03 -0.97 9.82
C LEU A 327 -4.12 -0.12 11.10
N ALA A 328 -3.04 -0.02 11.88
CA ALA A 328 -3.03 0.76 13.12
C ALA A 328 -3.15 2.26 12.84
N LYS A 329 -3.90 2.95 13.69
CA LYS A 329 -3.98 4.41 13.68
C LYS A 329 -2.68 5.04 14.16
N SER A 330 -2.51 6.34 13.91
CA SER A 330 -1.30 7.08 14.28
C SER A 330 -0.95 7.07 15.76
N HIS A 331 -1.91 6.76 16.63
CA HIS A 331 -1.79 6.70 18.09
C HIS A 331 -1.88 5.28 18.68
N GLU A 332 -2.04 4.28 17.82
CA GLU A 332 -2.11 2.87 18.21
C GLU A 332 -0.79 2.15 17.97
N VAL A 333 -0.62 1.03 18.65
CA VAL A 333 0.52 0.13 18.42
C VAL A 333 0.38 -0.49 17.05
N SER A 334 1.46 -0.42 16.26
CA SER A 334 1.49 -1.02 14.94
C SER A 334 1.41 -2.55 15.02
N LEU A 335 0.46 -3.14 14.31
CA LEU A 335 0.27 -4.59 14.20
C LEU A 335 0.97 -5.19 12.98
N GLY A 336 1.63 -4.35 12.17
CA GLY A 336 2.26 -4.76 10.91
C GLY A 336 3.64 -5.38 11.05
N GLY A 337 4.03 -5.85 12.25
CA GLY A 337 5.34 -6.47 12.50
C GLY A 337 5.55 -7.81 11.81
N ILE A 338 6.57 -8.54 12.25
CA ILE A 338 6.92 -9.86 11.73
C ILE A 338 6.67 -10.91 12.82
N HIS A 339 6.02 -12.00 12.43
CA HIS A 339 5.86 -13.16 13.29
C HIS A 339 6.72 -14.33 12.77
N LEU A 340 7.64 -14.81 13.60
CA LEU A 340 8.44 -15.99 13.29
C LEU A 340 7.77 -17.23 13.86
N TYR A 341 7.34 -18.13 12.97
CA TYR A 341 6.73 -19.39 13.33
C TYR A 341 7.80 -20.38 13.87
N SER A 342 9.00 -20.32 13.31
CA SER A 342 10.19 -21.04 13.78
C SER A 342 11.41 -20.11 13.72
N GLY A 343 12.43 -20.38 14.54
CA GLY A 343 13.63 -19.56 14.64
C GLY A 343 13.54 -18.44 15.66
N THR A 344 14.49 -17.51 15.67
CA THR A 344 14.60 -16.40 16.63
C THR A 344 14.97 -15.09 15.95
N PHE A 345 14.55 -13.96 16.52
CA PHE A 345 15.00 -12.65 16.02
C PHE A 345 16.48 -12.41 16.23
N LYS A 346 17.07 -12.99 17.28
CA LYS A 346 18.53 -12.93 17.50
C LYS A 346 19.28 -13.58 16.34
N SER A 347 18.85 -14.75 15.88
CA SER A 347 19.41 -15.43 14.72
C SER A 347 19.17 -14.65 13.45
N LEU A 348 17.93 -14.19 13.22
CA LEU A 348 17.55 -13.38 12.06
C LEU A 348 18.43 -12.13 11.95
N PHE A 349 18.48 -11.28 12.98
CA PHE A 349 19.26 -10.04 12.94
C PHE A 349 20.77 -10.28 12.79
N LYS A 350 21.29 -11.36 13.39
CA LYS A 350 22.68 -11.79 13.14
C LYS A 350 22.88 -12.20 11.68
N GLY A 351 21.92 -12.92 11.12
CA GLY A 351 21.91 -13.33 9.71
C GLY A 351 21.88 -12.12 8.76
N LEU A 352 21.01 -11.13 9.00
CA LEU A 352 20.93 -9.91 8.21
C LEU A 352 22.30 -9.19 8.15
N ARG A 353 22.93 -9.03 9.30
CA ARG A 353 24.24 -8.37 9.40
C ARG A 353 25.32 -9.06 8.54
N THR A 354 25.32 -10.37 8.47
CA THR A 354 26.38 -11.14 7.80
C THR A 354 26.09 -11.38 6.31
N LYS A 355 24.82 -11.44 5.93
CA LYS A 355 24.38 -11.88 4.61
C LYS A 355 23.93 -10.74 3.69
N LEU A 356 23.76 -9.53 4.24
CA LEU A 356 23.36 -8.34 3.49
C LEU A 356 24.47 -7.27 3.50
N PRO A 357 25.60 -7.50 2.82
CA PRO A 357 26.76 -6.60 2.89
C PRO A 357 26.52 -5.22 2.27
N ARG A 358 25.48 -5.06 1.44
CA ARG A 358 25.10 -3.78 0.81
C ARG A 358 23.99 -3.04 1.53
N LEU A 359 23.51 -3.57 2.64
CA LEU A 359 22.42 -2.93 3.38
C LEU A 359 22.90 -1.62 4.01
N GLU A 360 22.31 -0.50 3.58
CA GLU A 360 22.61 0.86 4.04
C GLU A 360 21.57 1.35 5.05
N ARG A 361 20.32 0.88 4.92
CA ARG A 361 19.21 1.28 5.77
C ARG A 361 18.37 0.09 6.18
N LEU A 362 18.13 -0.01 7.46
CA LEU A 362 17.17 -0.95 8.04
C LEU A 362 16.13 -0.17 8.83
N HIS A 363 14.88 -0.57 8.70
CA HIS A 363 13.78 -0.03 9.49
C HIS A 363 12.97 -1.16 10.08
N LEU A 364 12.66 -1.05 11.36
CA LEU A 364 11.86 -2.00 12.12
C LEU A 364 10.62 -1.30 12.68
N GLU A 365 9.44 -1.87 12.46
CA GLU A 365 8.19 -1.29 12.94
C GLU A 365 7.16 -2.36 13.29
N GLY A 366 6.47 -2.18 14.44
CA GLY A 366 5.38 -3.03 14.87
C GLY A 366 5.78 -4.16 15.79
N ILE A 367 4.88 -5.13 15.95
CA ILE A 367 5.02 -6.23 16.89
C ILE A 367 5.77 -7.39 16.23
N PHE A 368 6.94 -7.70 16.76
CA PHE A 368 7.78 -8.83 16.36
C PHE A 368 7.65 -9.92 17.41
N GLU A 369 7.17 -11.09 17.03
CA GLU A 369 6.91 -12.21 17.93
C GLU A 369 7.51 -13.52 17.39
N CYS A 370 8.17 -14.30 18.26
CA CYS A 370 8.55 -15.68 17.98
C CYS A 370 7.61 -16.65 18.68
N GLN A 371 7.16 -17.69 17.98
CA GLN A 371 6.40 -18.77 18.57
C GLN A 371 7.33 -19.96 18.84
N HIS A 372 7.85 -20.08 20.08
CA HIS A 372 8.57 -21.26 20.51
C HIS A 372 7.69 -22.14 21.38
N HIS A 373 7.50 -23.39 20.99
CA HIS A 373 6.75 -24.37 21.76
C HIS A 373 7.50 -24.93 22.98
N GLU A 374 8.84 -24.76 23.06
CA GLU A 374 9.65 -25.50 24.01
C GLU A 374 10.50 -24.66 24.98
N LEU A 375 10.59 -23.36 24.85
CA LEU A 375 11.40 -22.52 25.73
C LEU A 375 10.58 -21.38 26.33
N ALA A 376 10.71 -21.19 27.63
CA ALA A 376 10.01 -20.18 28.44
C ALA A 376 10.33 -18.71 28.11
N SER A 377 11.07 -18.44 27.04
CA SER A 377 11.41 -17.09 26.59
C SER A 377 10.76 -16.77 25.27
N HIS A 378 9.55 -16.23 25.31
CA HIS A 378 8.95 -15.58 24.15
C HIS A 378 9.76 -14.31 23.84
N GLU A 379 10.57 -14.31 22.78
CA GLU A 379 11.09 -13.06 22.24
C GLU A 379 9.92 -12.28 21.62
N SER A 380 9.58 -11.16 22.23
CA SER A 380 8.60 -10.23 21.68
C SER A 380 9.17 -8.81 21.75
N TYR A 381 9.16 -8.14 20.61
CA TYR A 381 9.58 -6.76 20.48
C TYR A 381 8.46 -5.94 19.88
N ASN A 382 8.24 -4.74 20.40
CA ASN A 382 7.34 -3.77 19.81
C ASN A 382 8.17 -2.55 19.36
N PHE A 383 8.48 -2.50 18.08
CA PHE A 383 9.29 -1.45 17.51
C PHE A 383 8.46 -0.25 17.11
N TYR A 384 8.89 0.92 17.56
CA TYR A 384 8.34 2.20 17.13
C TYR A 384 9.20 2.80 16.01
N PRO A 385 8.58 3.23 14.88
CA PRO A 385 9.33 3.74 13.75
C PRO A 385 9.95 5.11 14.03
N LEU A 386 11.15 5.32 13.47
CA LEU A 386 11.80 6.62 13.45
C LEU A 386 11.62 7.33 12.10
N THR A 387 11.24 6.61 11.08
CA THR A 387 11.03 7.12 9.72
C THR A 387 9.71 6.60 9.15
N ASP A 388 9.13 7.34 8.22
CA ASP A 388 7.98 6.91 7.41
C ASP A 388 8.40 6.01 6.23
N GLU A 389 7.44 5.65 5.36
CA GLU A 389 7.70 4.84 4.17
C GLU A 389 8.67 5.50 3.18
N ASN A 390 8.80 6.82 3.22
CA ASN A 390 9.71 7.60 2.39
C ASN A 390 11.05 7.91 3.08
N TRP A 391 11.33 7.23 4.20
CA TRP A 391 12.53 7.42 5.03
C TRP A 391 12.66 8.82 5.64
N GLN A 392 11.52 9.55 5.78
CA GLN A 392 11.50 10.85 6.44
C GLN A 392 11.31 10.67 7.95
N PRO A 393 11.96 11.49 8.78
CA PRO A 393 11.83 11.42 10.23
C PRO A 393 10.37 11.54 10.68
N VAL A 394 9.94 10.65 11.56
CA VAL A 394 8.61 10.69 12.19
C VAL A 394 8.75 11.13 13.64
N PRO A 395 7.97 12.12 14.09
CA PRO A 395 8.00 12.53 15.49
C PRO A 395 7.52 11.39 16.39
N CYS A 396 8.35 11.05 17.39
CA CYS A 396 7.99 10.05 18.39
C CYS A 396 6.92 10.62 19.34
N PRO A 397 5.69 10.09 19.40
CA PRO A 397 4.66 10.55 20.33
C PRO A 397 5.10 10.41 21.78
N ARG A 398 4.60 11.31 22.65
CA ARG A 398 4.95 11.29 24.07
C ARG A 398 4.59 9.98 24.77
N TRP A 399 3.47 9.35 24.39
CA TRP A 399 3.02 8.09 24.98
C TRP A 399 3.96 6.91 24.71
N VAL A 400 4.65 6.89 23.58
CA VAL A 400 5.65 5.88 23.26
C VAL A 400 6.84 5.98 24.21
N ARG A 401 7.26 7.20 24.55
CA ARG A 401 8.38 7.43 25.48
C ARG A 401 8.06 6.96 26.90
N SER A 402 6.79 6.90 27.27
CA SER A 402 6.32 6.44 28.58
C SER A 402 5.97 4.94 28.61
N SER A 403 5.89 4.27 27.46
CA SER A 403 5.54 2.86 27.38
C SER A 403 6.77 1.99 27.65
N ARG A 404 6.72 1.17 28.72
CA ARG A 404 7.79 0.22 29.04
C ARG A 404 7.93 -0.90 28.00
N ASN A 405 6.93 -1.10 27.16
CA ASN A 405 6.86 -2.21 26.21
C ASN A 405 7.23 -1.81 24.78
N THR A 406 7.58 -0.55 24.55
CA THR A 406 7.92 -0.07 23.20
C THR A 406 9.41 0.20 23.10
N ILE A 407 10.04 -0.40 22.11
CA ILE A 407 11.49 -0.36 21.92
C ILE A 407 11.80 0.60 20.77
N ASN A 408 12.81 1.44 21.00
CA ASN A 408 13.38 2.22 19.91
C ASN A 408 14.13 1.28 18.94
N CYS A 409 13.72 1.28 17.69
CA CYS A 409 14.30 0.42 16.65
C CYS A 409 15.79 0.74 16.38
N LEU A 410 16.27 1.94 16.70
CA LEU A 410 17.61 2.44 16.35
C LEU A 410 18.74 1.51 16.83
N THR A 411 18.65 0.98 18.05
CA THR A 411 19.69 0.10 18.59
C THR A 411 19.81 -1.22 17.83
N PHE A 412 18.68 -1.76 17.37
CA PHE A 412 18.65 -2.96 16.55
C PHE A 412 19.09 -2.68 15.11
N GLU A 413 18.69 -1.54 14.55
CA GLU A 413 19.14 -1.08 13.24
C GLU A 413 20.66 -0.89 13.24
N GLN A 414 21.21 -0.22 14.25
CA GLN A 414 22.65 -0.04 14.42
C GLN A 414 23.40 -1.36 14.59
N TYR A 415 22.84 -2.30 15.37
CA TYR A 415 23.41 -3.63 15.52
C TYR A 415 23.53 -4.36 14.18
N VAL A 416 22.48 -4.32 13.35
CA VAL A 416 22.50 -4.99 12.05
C VAL A 416 23.46 -4.30 11.09
N LEU A 417 23.46 -2.97 11.02
CA LEU A 417 24.25 -2.19 10.05
C LEU A 417 25.74 -2.13 10.45
N HIS A 418 26.04 -1.93 11.73
CA HIS A 418 27.39 -1.61 12.19
C HIS A 418 27.98 -2.63 13.17
N GLY A 419 27.16 -3.51 13.71
CA GLY A 419 27.59 -4.52 14.67
C GLY A 419 27.55 -4.06 16.12
N GLY A 420 28.19 -4.86 16.98
CA GLY A 420 28.19 -4.65 18.43
C GLY A 420 27.48 -5.78 19.18
N PRO A 421 27.22 -5.62 20.50
CA PRO A 421 26.43 -6.57 21.27
C PRO A 421 24.98 -6.60 20.83
N TYR A 422 24.35 -7.77 20.90
CA TYR A 422 22.94 -7.92 20.57
C TYR A 422 22.06 -7.16 21.57
N PRO A 423 21.22 -6.19 21.12
CA PRO A 423 20.46 -5.34 22.03
C PRO A 423 19.42 -6.08 22.85
N GLY A 424 18.83 -7.17 22.30
CA GLY A 424 17.78 -7.95 22.94
C GLY A 424 18.18 -8.62 24.27
N ALA A 425 19.47 -8.84 24.50
CA ALA A 425 19.95 -9.40 25.75
C ALA A 425 19.66 -8.52 26.98
N SER A 426 19.69 -7.20 26.81
CA SER A 426 19.39 -6.24 27.89
C SER A 426 17.90 -6.09 28.18
N PHE A 427 17.04 -6.33 27.19
CA PHE A 427 15.57 -6.24 27.34
C PHE A 427 14.98 -7.49 28.01
N ALA A 428 15.51 -8.68 27.73
CA ALA A 428 15.09 -9.92 28.38
C ALA A 428 15.30 -9.88 29.91
N GLN A 429 16.39 -9.25 30.37
CA GLN A 429 16.66 -9.09 31.81
C GLN A 429 15.69 -8.10 32.52
N GLN A 430 15.16 -7.11 31.82
CA GLN A 430 14.23 -6.13 32.40
C GLN A 430 12.80 -6.68 32.57
N HIS A 431 12.41 -7.69 31.80
CA HIS A 431 11.06 -8.27 31.85
C HIS A 431 10.92 -9.47 32.80
N PHE A 432 12.02 -10.13 33.17
CA PHE A 432 12.01 -11.33 34.01
C PHE A 432 12.66 -11.13 35.41
N GLY A 433 13.03 -9.91 35.74
CA GLY A 433 13.69 -9.55 37.00
C GLY A 433 12.81 -8.72 37.94
N GLY A 434 11.52 -9.02 38.03
CA GLY A 434 10.60 -8.34 38.92
C GLY A 434 9.64 -9.30 39.58
#